data_089cd35cfb197173a2edd8066134a1cf
#
_entry.id   089cd35cfb197173a2edd8066134a1cf
#
_cell.length_a   1.000
_cell.length_b   1.000
_cell.length_c   1.000
_cell.angle_alpha   90.00
_cell.angle_beta   90.00
_cell.angle_gamma   90.00
#
_symmetry.space_group_name_H-M   'P 1'
#
loop_
_entity.id
_entity.type
_entity.pdbx_description
1 polymer ?
#
loop_
_entity_poly.entity_id
_entity_poly.type
_entity_poly.pdbx_seq_one_letter_code
_entity_poly.pdbx_strand_id
1 'polypeptide(L)'
;MRSIFVSAKGQEDNVGDSLLRRGYLDSLRRAGSLHVLVSHDDGYNTGLGLIPDDVQYRSRDTWRRAAMAGTLRGDMAFALNAGEATLDPNYARYCARLAGLAMVGKVRGVKFAIAGSGFRPGVSAAPRAVRAMARVSDFVAWRDEESRSAAGCGSVAPDWAFGSGKPSGALIAPERAGGRDLLAVSVRAAGPQLEYQRGQQIKDLARRAGLDPVVVVQVARDNEAAQAVARAHGFRCHSWRDGAHLQRESDVRALYARSRVVVSNRVHALIIGLTEGAAPLAPSEMGVEKVERIFRAAGIDGLMIDAGQPISTAALEQSEVECFRQLTSARSSLEQAAANLVSTLRTVPITEPGDPAVIRRSVGDPAVPDQSVGTRCDSANVATARTGPGDG
;
A
#
# COMPACT_ATOMS: atom_id res chain seq x y z
N MET A 1 -26.40 -1.62 7.50
CA MET A 1 -24.98 -1.74 7.07
C MET A 1 -24.35 -0.38 7.24
N ARG A 2 -23.09 -0.29 7.76
CA ARG A 2 -22.45 1.00 8.02
C ARG A 2 -21.98 1.66 6.72
N SER A 3 -22.13 2.99 6.58
CA SER A 3 -21.56 3.76 5.48
C SER A 3 -20.08 4.04 5.72
N ILE A 4 -19.19 3.65 4.81
CA ILE A 4 -17.74 3.87 4.93
C ILE A 4 -17.32 4.97 3.98
N PHE A 5 -16.89 6.11 4.54
CA PHE A 5 -16.42 7.25 3.77
C PHE A 5 -14.91 7.16 3.55
N VAL A 6 -14.50 7.10 2.29
CA VAL A 6 -13.10 6.99 1.88
C VAL A 6 -12.78 7.90 0.68
N SER A 7 -11.57 8.46 0.63
CA SER A 7 -11.06 9.12 -0.57
C SER A 7 -10.20 8.13 -1.36
N ALA A 8 -10.46 7.99 -2.66
CA ALA A 8 -9.65 7.18 -3.57
C ALA A 8 -8.85 8.03 -4.57
N LYS A 9 -8.67 9.34 -4.31
CA LYS A 9 -7.86 10.21 -5.15
C LYS A 9 -6.38 9.86 -5.05
N GLY A 10 -5.69 9.80 -6.18
CA GLY A 10 -4.27 9.46 -6.29
C GLY A 10 -3.60 10.19 -7.44
N GLN A 11 -2.46 9.67 -7.89
CA GLN A 11 -1.79 10.16 -9.09
C GLN A 11 -2.47 9.58 -10.32
N GLU A 12 -3.15 10.44 -11.07
CA GLU A 12 -3.97 10.08 -12.24
C GLU A 12 -3.17 9.54 -13.44
N ASP A 13 -1.86 9.64 -13.37
CA ASP A 13 -0.92 9.13 -14.36
C ASP A 13 -0.13 7.88 -13.90
N ASN A 14 -0.59 7.20 -12.83
CA ASN A 14 0.14 6.10 -12.19
C ASN A 14 -0.77 4.90 -11.90
N VAL A 15 -0.62 3.82 -12.67
CA VAL A 15 -1.38 2.57 -12.49
C VAL A 15 -1.24 2.00 -11.07
N GLY A 16 -0.07 2.10 -10.45
CA GLY A 16 0.14 1.60 -9.10
C GLY A 16 -0.73 2.31 -8.06
N ASP A 17 -1.05 3.58 -8.30
CA ASP A 17 -1.88 4.37 -7.39
C ASP A 17 -3.35 3.95 -7.41
N SER A 18 -3.90 3.62 -8.57
CA SER A 18 -5.26 3.06 -8.67
C SER A 18 -5.30 1.62 -8.15
N LEU A 19 -4.28 0.80 -8.46
CA LEU A 19 -4.19 -0.59 -8.05
C LEU A 19 -4.19 -0.76 -6.52
N LEU A 20 -3.33 -0.02 -5.81
CA LEU A 20 -3.28 -0.11 -4.35
C LEU A 20 -4.62 0.30 -3.71
N ARG A 21 -5.28 1.32 -4.27
CA ARG A 21 -6.58 1.78 -3.77
C ARG A 21 -7.69 0.79 -4.06
N ARG A 22 -7.66 0.09 -5.19
CA ARG A 22 -8.60 -1.00 -5.48
C ARG A 22 -8.53 -2.08 -4.40
N GLY A 23 -7.33 -2.59 -4.07
CA GLY A 23 -7.16 -3.57 -2.99
C GLY A 23 -7.66 -3.07 -1.63
N TYR A 24 -7.47 -1.78 -1.35
CA TYR A 24 -8.00 -1.14 -0.14
C TYR A 24 -9.52 -1.06 -0.14
N LEU A 25 -10.14 -0.59 -1.24
CA LEU A 25 -11.59 -0.50 -1.39
C LEU A 25 -12.26 -1.87 -1.29
N ASP A 26 -11.67 -2.91 -1.91
CA ASP A 26 -12.16 -4.28 -1.81
C ASP A 26 -12.20 -4.78 -0.36
N SER A 27 -11.17 -4.45 0.43
CA SER A 27 -11.15 -4.77 1.85
C SER A 27 -12.20 -3.99 2.64
N LEU A 28 -12.40 -2.72 2.37
CA LEU A 28 -13.39 -1.88 3.03
C LEU A 28 -14.83 -2.32 2.72
N ARG A 29 -15.13 -2.77 1.49
CA ARG A 29 -16.47 -3.31 1.13
C ARG A 29 -16.90 -4.47 2.01
N ARG A 30 -15.95 -5.26 2.49
CA ARG A 30 -16.24 -6.34 3.45
C ARG A 30 -16.79 -5.82 4.78
N ALA A 31 -16.60 -4.55 5.12
CA ALA A 31 -17.07 -3.93 6.36
C ALA A 31 -18.36 -3.13 6.19
N GLY A 32 -18.69 -2.62 5.00
CA GLY A 32 -19.88 -1.80 4.79
C GLY A 32 -20.02 -1.25 3.38
N SER A 33 -21.01 -0.39 3.16
CA SER A 33 -21.25 0.30 1.89
C SER A 33 -20.29 1.45 1.70
N LEU A 34 -19.66 1.57 0.53
CA LEU A 34 -18.66 2.60 0.30
C LEU A 34 -19.27 3.92 -0.20
N HIS A 35 -18.77 5.02 0.36
CA HIS A 35 -18.98 6.39 -0.08
C HIS A 35 -17.65 6.97 -0.53
N VAL A 36 -17.33 6.86 -1.82
CA VAL A 36 -16.00 7.09 -2.37
C VAL A 36 -15.89 8.48 -2.97
N LEU A 37 -14.92 9.27 -2.49
CA LEU A 37 -14.51 10.49 -3.18
C LEU A 37 -13.54 10.10 -4.31
N VAL A 38 -14.03 10.13 -5.55
CA VAL A 38 -13.30 9.73 -6.76
C VAL A 38 -12.55 10.91 -7.40
N SER A 39 -11.68 10.63 -8.36
CA SER A 39 -11.02 11.64 -9.16
C SER A 39 -11.99 12.26 -10.20
N HIS A 40 -11.57 13.38 -10.79
CA HIS A 40 -12.21 13.94 -11.99
C HIS A 40 -11.79 13.21 -13.26
N ASP A 41 -10.67 12.49 -13.24
CA ASP A 41 -10.18 11.66 -14.33
C ASP A 41 -10.93 10.31 -14.34
N ASP A 42 -11.77 10.11 -15.33
CA ASP A 42 -12.52 8.88 -15.51
C ASP A 42 -11.61 7.70 -15.88
N GLY A 43 -10.53 7.94 -16.62
CA GLY A 43 -9.54 6.93 -16.95
C GLY A 43 -8.90 6.35 -15.69
N TYR A 44 -8.53 7.19 -14.73
CA TYR A 44 -8.03 6.77 -13.42
C TYR A 44 -9.06 5.95 -12.64
N ASN A 45 -10.32 6.41 -12.63
CA ASN A 45 -11.38 5.77 -11.86
C ASN A 45 -11.67 4.34 -12.33
N THR A 46 -11.42 3.99 -13.63
CA THR A 46 -11.55 2.61 -14.11
C THR A 46 -10.65 1.62 -13.37
N GLY A 47 -9.48 2.07 -12.91
CA GLY A 47 -8.53 1.25 -12.16
C GLY A 47 -8.89 1.01 -10.70
N LEU A 48 -9.90 1.73 -10.15
CA LEU A 48 -10.30 1.63 -8.75
C LEU A 48 -11.19 0.41 -8.44
N GLY A 49 -11.72 -0.29 -9.47
CA GLY A 49 -12.62 -1.42 -9.29
C GLY A 49 -13.93 -1.05 -8.58
N LEU A 50 -14.48 0.14 -8.90
CA LEU A 50 -15.76 0.59 -8.34
C LEU A 50 -16.90 -0.29 -8.87
N ILE A 51 -17.87 -0.59 -7.99
CA ILE A 51 -19.06 -1.37 -8.32
C ILE A 51 -20.31 -0.48 -8.27
N PRO A 52 -21.45 -0.90 -8.86
CA PRO A 52 -22.69 -0.10 -8.88
C PRO A 52 -23.19 0.32 -7.50
N ASP A 53 -22.93 -0.48 -6.46
CA ASP A 53 -23.36 -0.21 -5.08
C ASP A 53 -22.48 0.81 -4.36
N ASP A 54 -21.33 1.20 -4.94
CA ASP A 54 -20.45 2.23 -4.38
C ASP A 54 -21.03 3.62 -4.70
N VAL A 55 -21.32 4.40 -3.66
CA VAL A 55 -21.76 5.79 -3.82
C VAL A 55 -20.56 6.68 -4.15
N GLN A 56 -20.52 7.20 -5.37
CA GLN A 56 -19.40 7.99 -5.89
C GLN A 56 -19.65 9.49 -5.75
N TYR A 57 -18.64 10.21 -5.28
CA TYR A 57 -18.64 11.68 -5.16
C TYR A 57 -17.48 12.28 -5.95
N ARG A 58 -17.77 13.19 -6.87
CA ARG A 58 -16.74 14.00 -7.57
C ARG A 58 -16.41 15.27 -6.82
N SER A 59 -17.39 15.84 -6.09
CA SER A 59 -17.22 17.05 -5.28
C SER A 59 -16.82 16.69 -3.83
N ARG A 60 -15.73 17.29 -3.36
CA ARG A 60 -15.28 17.16 -1.97
C ARG A 60 -16.31 17.71 -0.99
N ASP A 61 -17.05 18.77 -1.35
CA ASP A 61 -17.99 19.40 -0.45
C ASP A 61 -19.27 18.59 -0.28
N THR A 62 -19.77 17.97 -1.34
CA THR A 62 -20.92 17.04 -1.26
C THR A 62 -20.55 15.80 -0.44
N TRP A 63 -19.35 15.25 -0.66
CA TRP A 63 -18.84 14.11 0.10
C TRP A 63 -18.69 14.44 1.59
N ARG A 64 -18.13 15.62 1.93
CA ARG A 64 -17.99 16.07 3.32
C ARG A 64 -19.33 16.27 4.01
N ARG A 65 -20.31 16.91 3.33
CA ARG A 65 -21.65 17.09 3.88
C ARG A 65 -22.31 15.76 4.19
N ALA A 66 -22.20 14.77 3.29
CA ALA A 66 -22.71 13.42 3.53
C ALA A 66 -22.01 12.73 4.70
N ALA A 67 -20.67 12.85 4.81
CA ALA A 67 -19.90 12.31 5.93
C ALA A 67 -20.27 12.96 7.27
N MET A 68 -20.47 14.29 7.31
CA MET A 68 -20.94 14.98 8.50
C MET A 68 -22.33 14.52 8.93
N ALA A 69 -23.25 14.38 7.99
CA ALA A 69 -24.59 13.85 8.27
C ALA A 69 -24.52 12.43 8.84
N GLY A 70 -23.68 11.55 8.27
CA GLY A 70 -23.43 10.21 8.79
C GLY A 70 -22.80 10.22 10.19
N THR A 71 -21.88 11.15 10.46
CA THR A 71 -21.29 11.33 11.80
C THR A 71 -22.34 11.70 12.85
N LEU A 72 -23.27 12.59 12.49
CA LEU A 72 -24.35 13.00 13.41
C LEU A 72 -25.32 11.87 13.71
N ARG A 73 -25.58 10.99 12.73
CA ARG A 73 -26.42 9.79 12.94
C ARG A 73 -25.70 8.65 13.66
N GLY A 74 -24.35 8.62 13.64
CA GLY A 74 -23.56 7.55 14.24
C GLY A 74 -23.49 6.27 13.40
N ASP A 75 -23.95 6.31 12.14
CA ASP A 75 -24.06 5.14 11.24
C ASP A 75 -22.90 5.00 10.23
N MET A 76 -21.80 5.73 10.43
CA MET A 76 -20.68 5.73 9.52
C MET A 76 -19.33 5.29 10.11
N ALA A 77 -18.40 4.96 9.22
CA ALA A 77 -16.98 4.91 9.50
C ALA A 77 -16.23 5.79 8.50
N PHE A 78 -15.07 6.28 8.91
CA PHE A 78 -14.17 7.04 8.06
C PHE A 78 -12.87 6.27 7.88
N ALA A 79 -12.45 6.08 6.62
CA ALA A 79 -11.21 5.44 6.26
C ALA A 79 -10.28 6.46 5.55
N LEU A 80 -9.08 6.68 6.11
CA LEU A 80 -8.10 7.58 5.51
C LEU A 80 -7.61 6.99 4.18
N ASN A 81 -7.32 7.85 3.19
CA ASN A 81 -6.81 7.43 1.88
C ASN A 81 -5.49 6.64 2.03
N ALA A 82 -5.41 5.49 1.36
CA ALA A 82 -4.19 4.72 1.28
C ALA A 82 -3.16 5.36 0.32
N GLY A 83 -1.88 5.04 0.53
CA GLY A 83 -0.78 5.52 -0.29
C GLY A 83 0.10 6.55 0.41
N GLU A 84 0.93 7.27 -0.36
CA GLU A 84 1.89 8.22 0.18
C GLU A 84 1.25 9.56 0.51
N ALA A 85 1.43 10.02 1.74
CA ALA A 85 1.04 11.35 2.19
C ALA A 85 2.25 12.30 2.24
N THR A 86 2.06 13.52 1.72
CA THR A 86 3.01 14.63 1.90
C THR A 86 2.62 15.36 3.19
N LEU A 87 3.55 15.46 4.14
CA LEU A 87 3.32 16.10 5.44
C LEU A 87 3.46 17.62 5.35
N ASP A 88 2.66 18.24 4.48
CA ASP A 88 2.58 19.69 4.35
C ASP A 88 1.57 20.30 5.37
N PRO A 89 1.55 21.64 5.54
CA PRO A 89 0.62 22.31 6.44
C PRO A 89 -0.86 22.06 6.11
N ASN A 90 -1.22 21.80 4.85
CA ASN A 90 -2.59 21.51 4.44
C ASN A 90 -3.01 20.12 4.93
N TYR A 91 -2.12 19.12 4.79
CA TYR A 91 -2.36 17.79 5.29
C TYR A 91 -2.45 17.78 6.83
N ALA A 92 -1.57 18.51 7.52
CA ALA A 92 -1.63 18.66 8.96
C ALA A 92 -2.97 19.28 9.44
N ARG A 93 -3.44 20.34 8.77
CA ARG A 93 -4.76 20.95 9.04
C ARG A 93 -5.91 20.00 8.75
N TYR A 94 -5.81 19.20 7.70
CA TYR A 94 -6.80 18.17 7.39
C TYR A 94 -6.85 17.11 8.50
N CYS A 95 -5.72 16.61 8.96
CA CYS A 95 -5.65 15.65 10.07
C CYS A 95 -6.16 16.24 11.39
N ALA A 96 -5.89 17.52 11.67
CA ALA A 96 -6.44 18.18 12.87
C ALA A 96 -7.99 18.20 12.86
N ARG A 97 -8.58 18.54 11.70
CA ARG A 97 -10.05 18.54 11.55
C ARG A 97 -10.63 17.12 11.69
N LEU A 98 -9.97 16.12 11.11
CA LEU A 98 -10.39 14.72 11.24
C LEU A 98 -10.27 14.22 12.68
N ALA A 99 -9.21 14.59 13.40
CA ALA A 99 -9.06 14.23 14.82
C ALA A 99 -10.18 14.81 15.66
N GLY A 100 -10.56 16.09 15.44
CA GLY A 100 -11.72 16.70 16.10
C GLY A 100 -13.03 15.98 15.77
N LEU A 101 -13.26 15.67 14.48
CA LEU A 101 -14.43 14.91 14.04
C LEU A 101 -14.47 13.50 14.65
N ALA A 102 -13.31 12.83 14.75
CA ALA A 102 -13.19 11.53 15.36
C ALA A 102 -13.57 11.55 16.84
N MET A 103 -13.09 12.53 17.61
CA MET A 103 -13.44 12.67 19.02
C MET A 103 -14.95 12.85 19.22
N VAL A 104 -15.58 13.72 18.43
CA VAL A 104 -17.04 13.92 18.48
C VAL A 104 -17.79 12.68 18.01
N GLY A 105 -17.34 12.04 16.95
CA GLY A 105 -17.95 10.85 16.37
C GLY A 105 -17.91 9.62 17.27
N LYS A 106 -16.84 9.46 18.06
CA LYS A 106 -16.70 8.31 18.99
C LYS A 106 -17.85 8.21 19.99
N VAL A 107 -18.34 9.33 20.49
CA VAL A 107 -19.50 9.35 21.40
C VAL A 107 -20.76 8.77 20.74
N ARG A 108 -20.80 8.79 19.41
CA ARG A 108 -21.89 8.24 18.58
C ARG A 108 -21.57 6.90 17.93
N GLY A 109 -20.47 6.25 18.30
CA GLY A 109 -20.06 4.97 17.73
C GLY A 109 -19.45 5.03 16.33
N VAL A 110 -19.13 6.23 15.81
CA VAL A 110 -18.40 6.38 14.53
C VAL A 110 -16.99 5.82 14.67
N LYS A 111 -16.52 5.09 13.64
CA LYS A 111 -15.20 4.49 13.61
C LYS A 111 -14.27 5.23 12.65
N PHE A 112 -12.98 5.29 13.01
CA PHE A 112 -11.93 5.90 12.18
C PHE A 112 -10.79 4.91 11.96
N ALA A 113 -10.35 4.79 10.70
CA ALA A 113 -9.27 3.89 10.33
C ALA A 113 -8.21 4.59 9.47
N ILE A 114 -6.96 4.24 9.70
CA ILE A 114 -5.80 4.52 8.85
C ILE A 114 -5.23 3.16 8.43
N ALA A 115 -5.26 2.84 7.12
CA ALA A 115 -4.75 1.58 6.64
C ALA A 115 -4.03 1.73 5.29
N GLY A 116 -2.74 1.39 5.26
CA GLY A 116 -1.90 1.47 4.06
C GLY A 116 -1.45 2.88 3.68
N SER A 117 -1.55 3.86 4.59
CA SER A 117 -0.94 5.18 4.44
C SER A 117 0.55 5.11 4.82
N GLY A 118 1.37 6.00 4.24
CA GLY A 118 2.78 6.16 4.62
C GLY A 118 3.28 7.55 4.28
N PHE A 119 4.43 7.93 4.84
CA PHE A 119 5.02 9.24 4.61
C PHE A 119 6.19 9.15 3.61
N ARG A 120 6.60 10.29 3.07
CA ARG A 120 7.82 10.38 2.26
C ARG A 120 9.06 10.04 3.10
N PRO A 121 10.15 9.52 2.47
CA PRO A 121 11.41 9.28 3.16
C PRO A 121 11.93 10.52 3.90
N GLY A 122 12.71 10.30 4.99
CA GLY A 122 13.37 11.38 5.73
C GLY A 122 12.50 12.08 6.78
N VAL A 123 11.31 11.57 7.10
CA VAL A 123 10.45 12.11 8.16
C VAL A 123 10.77 11.42 9.48
N SER A 124 11.47 12.10 10.39
CA SER A 124 11.78 11.58 11.74
C SER A 124 10.59 11.66 12.69
N ALA A 125 9.71 12.66 12.55
CA ALA A 125 8.49 12.81 13.35
C ALA A 125 7.38 13.45 12.56
N ALA A 126 6.20 12.86 12.57
CA ALA A 126 5.02 13.45 11.94
C ALA A 126 4.50 14.67 12.74
N PRO A 127 3.86 15.64 12.09
CA PRO A 127 3.22 16.78 12.76
C PRO A 127 2.28 16.34 13.89
N ARG A 128 2.17 17.15 14.95
CA ARG A 128 1.32 16.84 16.10
C ARG A 128 -0.12 16.47 15.72
N ALA A 129 -0.69 17.16 14.72
CA ALA A 129 -2.05 16.88 14.25
C ALA A 129 -2.18 15.49 13.61
N VAL A 130 -1.17 15.03 12.87
CA VAL A 130 -1.14 13.69 12.27
C VAL A 130 -1.04 12.62 13.36
N ARG A 131 -0.18 12.84 14.36
CA ARG A 131 -0.05 11.94 15.50
C ARG A 131 -1.32 11.90 16.36
N ALA A 132 -1.99 13.05 16.56
CA ALA A 132 -3.27 13.11 17.25
C ALA A 132 -4.35 12.33 16.49
N MET A 133 -4.45 12.50 15.16
CA MET A 133 -5.38 11.73 14.31
C MET A 133 -5.12 10.23 14.42
N ALA A 134 -3.85 9.80 14.36
CA ALA A 134 -3.51 8.40 14.51
C ALA A 134 -3.95 7.84 15.88
N ARG A 135 -3.70 8.56 16.98
CA ARG A 135 -4.08 8.12 18.33
C ARG A 135 -5.58 8.03 18.58
N VAL A 136 -6.37 8.89 17.92
CA VAL A 136 -7.84 8.85 18.07
C VAL A 136 -8.50 7.87 17.11
N SER A 137 -7.77 7.32 16.15
CA SER A 137 -8.29 6.30 15.23
C SER A 137 -8.48 4.96 15.94
N ASP A 138 -9.51 4.22 15.53
CA ASP A 138 -9.82 2.89 16.10
C ASP A 138 -8.95 1.79 15.48
N PHE A 139 -8.44 2.01 14.26
CA PHE A 139 -7.50 1.13 13.57
C PHE A 139 -6.40 1.94 12.90
N VAL A 140 -5.14 1.54 13.11
CA VAL A 140 -3.97 2.18 12.48
C VAL A 140 -2.98 1.13 12.03
N ALA A 141 -2.81 1.00 10.71
CA ALA A 141 -1.77 0.19 10.08
C ALA A 141 -1.07 1.01 8.98
N TRP A 142 0.21 1.31 9.21
CA TRP A 142 1.07 2.03 8.26
C TRP A 142 1.66 1.04 7.26
N ARG A 143 2.01 1.51 6.06
CA ARG A 143 2.60 0.66 5.03
C ARG A 143 4.11 0.46 5.18
N ASP A 144 4.75 1.12 6.16
CA ASP A 144 6.18 0.98 6.47
C ASP A 144 6.49 1.39 7.91
N GLU A 145 7.62 0.87 8.42
CA GLU A 145 8.07 1.05 9.80
C GLU A 145 8.46 2.51 10.11
N GLU A 146 9.04 3.23 9.15
CA GLU A 146 9.43 4.63 9.34
C GLU A 146 8.20 5.52 9.54
N SER A 147 7.13 5.27 8.76
CA SER A 147 5.84 5.96 8.93
C SER A 147 5.22 5.66 10.29
N ARG A 148 5.26 4.39 10.74
CA ARG A 148 4.80 3.99 12.08
C ARG A 148 5.57 4.70 13.16
N SER A 149 6.90 4.70 13.08
CA SER A 149 7.79 5.35 14.05
C SER A 149 7.58 6.86 14.08
N ALA A 150 7.48 7.52 12.93
CA ALA A 150 7.22 8.96 12.84
C ALA A 150 5.83 9.34 13.41
N ALA A 151 4.83 8.50 13.25
CA ALA A 151 3.48 8.70 13.82
C ALA A 151 3.43 8.39 15.33
N GLY A 152 4.29 7.49 15.81
CA GLY A 152 4.42 7.09 17.20
C GLY A 152 3.32 6.15 17.71
N CYS A 153 2.54 5.53 16.81
CA CYS A 153 1.54 4.49 17.16
C CYS A 153 1.08 3.70 15.92
N GLY A 154 0.36 2.62 16.15
CA GLY A 154 -0.18 1.72 15.14
C GLY A 154 0.73 0.53 14.84
N SER A 155 0.32 -0.32 13.93
CA SER A 155 1.05 -1.45 13.38
C SER A 155 1.61 -1.15 11.98
N VAL A 156 2.33 -2.10 11.40
CA VAL A 156 2.75 -2.08 10.00
C VAL A 156 2.00 -3.19 9.28
N ALA A 157 1.58 -2.92 8.04
CA ALA A 157 0.99 -3.91 7.15
C ALA A 157 1.56 -3.71 5.73
N PRO A 158 1.66 -4.78 4.93
CA PRO A 158 2.09 -4.68 3.53
C PRO A 158 1.22 -3.72 2.73
N ASP A 159 1.80 -3.15 1.65
CA ASP A 159 1.04 -2.34 0.70
C ASP A 159 -0.09 -3.16 0.05
N TRP A 160 -1.27 -2.56 -0.11
CA TRP A 160 -2.47 -3.23 -0.64
C TRP A 160 -2.26 -3.84 -2.03
N ALA A 161 -1.31 -3.33 -2.81
CA ALA A 161 -0.97 -3.86 -4.13
C ALA A 161 -0.42 -5.30 -4.09
N PHE A 162 0.19 -5.76 -2.98
CA PHE A 162 0.66 -7.14 -2.84
C PHE A 162 -0.47 -8.19 -2.87
N GLY A 163 -1.69 -7.79 -2.51
CA GLY A 163 -2.88 -8.64 -2.59
C GLY A 163 -3.38 -8.90 -4.01
N SER A 164 -2.85 -8.21 -5.01
CA SER A 164 -3.27 -8.30 -6.41
C SER A 164 -2.56 -9.43 -7.19
N GLY A 165 -2.96 -9.63 -8.45
CA GLY A 165 -2.29 -10.53 -9.40
C GLY A 165 -2.62 -12.00 -9.20
N LYS A 166 -1.72 -12.88 -9.63
CA LYS A 166 -1.92 -14.33 -9.63
C LYS A 166 -1.95 -14.89 -8.20
N PRO A 167 -2.76 -15.91 -7.91
CA PRO A 167 -2.72 -16.62 -6.62
C PRO A 167 -1.32 -17.16 -6.32
N SER A 168 -0.92 -17.17 -5.04
CA SER A 168 0.43 -17.59 -4.61
C SER A 168 0.78 -19.01 -5.06
N GLY A 169 -0.13 -19.99 -4.96
CA GLY A 169 0.08 -21.35 -5.43
C GLY A 169 0.34 -21.43 -6.95
N ALA A 170 -0.19 -20.45 -7.69
CA ALA A 170 0.08 -20.31 -9.10
C ALA A 170 1.45 -19.68 -9.43
N LEU A 171 2.22 -19.16 -8.46
CA LEU A 171 3.54 -18.56 -8.64
C LEU A 171 4.70 -19.51 -8.32
N ILE A 172 4.48 -20.53 -7.52
CA ILE A 172 5.51 -21.46 -7.00
C ILE A 172 5.72 -22.71 -7.87
N ALA A 173 4.85 -22.95 -8.87
CA ALA A 173 4.92 -24.16 -9.69
C ALA A 173 6.20 -24.20 -10.57
N PRO A 174 7.00 -25.31 -10.51
CA PRO A 174 8.28 -25.45 -11.23
C PRO A 174 8.16 -25.39 -12.75
N GLU A 175 6.98 -25.65 -13.30
CA GLU A 175 6.71 -25.69 -14.77
C GLU A 175 6.76 -24.32 -15.44
N ARG A 176 7.03 -23.25 -14.69
CA ARG A 176 6.91 -21.85 -15.14
C ARG A 176 8.17 -21.21 -15.69
N ALA A 177 9.32 -21.86 -15.59
CA ALA A 177 10.55 -21.34 -16.20
C ALA A 177 10.47 -21.35 -17.75
N GLY A 178 9.66 -22.23 -18.33
CA GLY A 178 9.40 -22.26 -19.78
C GLY A 178 8.43 -21.17 -20.23
N GLY A 179 8.87 -20.24 -21.09
CA GLY A 179 8.03 -19.21 -21.69
C GLY A 179 8.16 -17.79 -21.10
N ARG A 180 9.06 -17.57 -20.13
CA ARG A 180 9.41 -16.23 -19.64
C ARG A 180 10.68 -15.76 -20.33
N ASP A 181 10.47 -15.14 -21.46
CA ASP A 181 11.52 -14.71 -22.39
C ASP A 181 11.95 -13.25 -22.23
N LEU A 182 11.26 -12.48 -21.34
CA LEU A 182 11.47 -11.04 -21.19
C LEU A 182 12.22 -10.67 -19.93
N LEU A 183 13.02 -9.60 -20.04
CA LEU A 183 13.49 -8.76 -18.94
C LEU A 183 12.78 -7.41 -19.05
N ALA A 184 11.84 -7.13 -18.15
CA ALA A 184 11.13 -5.87 -18.14
C ALA A 184 11.89 -4.80 -17.38
N VAL A 185 11.89 -3.58 -17.91
CA VAL A 185 12.53 -2.41 -17.31
C VAL A 185 11.48 -1.33 -17.11
N SER A 186 11.29 -0.85 -15.89
CA SER A 186 10.40 0.28 -15.62
C SER A 186 11.11 1.26 -14.71
N VAL A 187 11.61 2.35 -15.28
CA VAL A 187 12.46 3.31 -14.58
C VAL A 187 11.82 4.69 -14.51
N ARG A 188 12.01 5.34 -13.38
CA ARG A 188 11.84 6.78 -13.25
C ARG A 188 13.11 7.45 -13.78
N ALA A 189 12.95 8.53 -14.53
CA ALA A 189 14.06 9.34 -14.99
C ALA A 189 15.01 9.74 -13.85
N ALA A 190 16.30 9.42 -14.01
CA ALA A 190 17.34 9.68 -13.01
C ALA A 190 18.51 10.53 -13.57
N GLY A 191 18.43 10.88 -14.85
CA GLY A 191 19.45 11.64 -15.59
C GLY A 191 20.17 10.81 -16.62
N PRO A 192 20.62 11.44 -17.74
CA PRO A 192 21.08 10.74 -18.96
C PRO A 192 22.27 9.80 -18.74
N GLN A 193 23.24 10.19 -17.92
CA GLN A 193 24.45 9.39 -17.72
C GLN A 193 24.18 8.12 -16.91
N LEU A 194 23.36 8.22 -15.86
CA LEU A 194 23.00 7.07 -15.03
C LEU A 194 22.10 6.11 -15.82
N GLU A 195 21.20 6.65 -16.63
CA GLU A 195 20.33 5.88 -17.52
C GLU A 195 21.12 5.10 -18.57
N TYR A 196 22.16 5.69 -19.15
CA TYR A 196 23.03 5.01 -20.11
C TYR A 196 23.81 3.86 -19.47
N GLN A 197 24.50 4.10 -18.34
CA GLN A 197 25.27 3.05 -17.63
C GLN A 197 24.34 1.89 -17.21
N ARG A 198 23.16 2.22 -16.72
CA ARG A 198 22.17 1.23 -16.29
C ARG A 198 21.65 0.41 -17.46
N GLY A 199 21.40 1.05 -18.59
CA GLY A 199 20.98 0.35 -19.80
C GLY A 199 22.01 -0.66 -20.29
N GLN A 200 23.33 -0.38 -20.19
CA GLN A 200 24.38 -1.34 -20.50
C GLN A 200 24.35 -2.55 -19.56
N GLN A 201 24.21 -2.33 -18.25
CA GLN A 201 24.13 -3.42 -17.27
C GLN A 201 22.90 -4.31 -17.50
N ILE A 202 21.75 -3.70 -17.82
CA ILE A 202 20.51 -4.42 -18.19
C ILE A 202 20.74 -5.26 -19.44
N LYS A 203 21.40 -4.70 -20.47
CA LYS A 203 21.73 -5.41 -21.73
C LYS A 203 22.63 -6.61 -21.46
N ASP A 204 23.63 -6.44 -20.60
CA ASP A 204 24.54 -7.52 -20.22
C ASP A 204 23.84 -8.61 -19.40
N LEU A 205 22.96 -8.25 -18.48
CA LEU A 205 22.12 -9.20 -17.75
C LEU A 205 21.21 -9.98 -18.71
N ALA A 206 20.50 -9.27 -19.58
CA ALA A 206 19.60 -9.88 -20.57
C ALA A 206 20.32 -10.89 -21.45
N ARG A 207 21.52 -10.52 -21.98
CA ARG A 207 22.34 -11.41 -22.80
C ARG A 207 22.78 -12.68 -22.03
N ARG A 208 23.26 -12.53 -20.78
CA ARG A 208 23.69 -13.67 -19.97
C ARG A 208 22.54 -14.60 -19.59
N ALA A 209 21.37 -14.04 -19.34
CA ALA A 209 20.18 -14.81 -18.97
C ALA A 209 19.35 -15.31 -20.15
N GLY A 210 19.73 -14.97 -21.40
CA GLY A 210 18.98 -15.33 -22.60
C GLY A 210 17.60 -14.66 -22.68
N LEU A 211 17.48 -13.42 -22.16
CA LEU A 211 16.23 -12.68 -22.08
C LEU A 211 16.20 -11.51 -23.06
N ASP A 212 15.01 -11.15 -23.55
CA ASP A 212 14.78 -10.01 -24.43
C ASP A 212 14.35 -8.79 -23.59
N PRO A 213 15.13 -7.68 -23.56
CA PRO A 213 14.81 -6.53 -22.75
C PRO A 213 13.66 -5.70 -23.35
N VAL A 214 12.70 -5.33 -22.51
CA VAL A 214 11.57 -4.47 -22.86
C VAL A 214 11.37 -3.37 -21.82
N VAL A 215 11.29 -2.12 -22.27
CA VAL A 215 10.96 -0.98 -21.40
C VAL A 215 9.44 -0.88 -21.28
N VAL A 216 8.92 -0.83 -20.06
CA VAL A 216 7.49 -0.81 -19.75
C VAL A 216 7.17 0.46 -18.96
N VAL A 217 6.36 1.34 -19.52
CA VAL A 217 5.95 2.59 -18.85
C VAL A 217 4.73 2.33 -17.97
N GLN A 218 4.89 2.44 -16.67
CA GLN A 218 3.83 2.30 -15.68
C GLN A 218 3.24 3.64 -15.22
N VAL A 219 4.02 4.71 -15.33
CA VAL A 219 3.63 6.07 -14.97
C VAL A 219 3.74 6.94 -16.21
N ALA A 220 2.66 7.59 -16.64
CA ALA A 220 2.60 8.27 -17.94
C ALA A 220 3.67 9.37 -18.11
N ARG A 221 4.00 10.10 -17.04
CA ARG A 221 5.07 11.11 -17.05
C ARG A 221 6.47 10.56 -17.33
N ASP A 222 6.68 9.24 -17.24
CA ASP A 222 7.95 8.60 -17.52
C ASP A 222 8.12 8.22 -19.02
N ASN A 223 7.10 8.45 -19.86
CA ASN A 223 7.09 8.04 -21.28
C ASN A 223 8.33 8.53 -22.05
N GLU A 224 8.67 9.80 -21.93
CA GLU A 224 9.77 10.40 -22.68
C GLU A 224 11.11 9.78 -22.28
N ALA A 225 11.38 9.70 -20.97
CA ALA A 225 12.59 9.09 -20.44
C ALA A 225 12.70 7.60 -20.81
N ALA A 226 11.60 6.87 -20.69
CA ALA A 226 11.53 5.44 -21.05
C ALA A 226 11.83 5.22 -22.55
N GLN A 227 11.28 6.05 -23.42
CA GLN A 227 11.57 6.00 -24.86
C GLN A 227 13.02 6.37 -25.19
N ALA A 228 13.60 7.34 -24.45
CA ALA A 228 15.00 7.71 -24.61
C ALA A 228 15.94 6.54 -24.24
N VAL A 229 15.70 5.89 -23.10
CA VAL A 229 16.43 4.68 -22.69
C VAL A 229 16.28 3.56 -23.72
N ALA A 230 15.07 3.32 -24.19
CA ALA A 230 14.81 2.27 -25.18
C ALA A 230 15.58 2.52 -26.50
N ARG A 231 15.55 3.75 -27.01
CA ARG A 231 16.31 4.13 -28.23
C ARG A 231 17.80 4.01 -28.04
N ALA A 232 18.34 4.49 -26.91
CA ALA A 232 19.78 4.46 -26.64
C ALA A 232 20.38 3.05 -26.59
N HIS A 233 19.58 2.06 -26.17
CA HIS A 233 20.05 0.68 -25.99
C HIS A 233 19.47 -0.33 -26.99
N GLY A 234 18.61 0.12 -27.89
CA GLY A 234 17.94 -0.75 -28.88
C GLY A 234 16.88 -1.67 -28.25
N PHE A 235 16.28 -1.27 -27.11
CA PHE A 235 15.22 -2.03 -26.47
C PHE A 235 13.85 -1.72 -27.09
N ARG A 236 12.95 -2.69 -27.06
CA ARG A 236 11.53 -2.41 -27.31
C ARG A 236 10.95 -1.55 -26.20
N CYS A 237 10.02 -0.64 -26.53
CA CYS A 237 9.34 0.21 -25.54
C CYS A 237 7.82 0.05 -25.64
N HIS A 238 7.22 -0.31 -24.51
CA HIS A 238 5.78 -0.33 -24.36
C HIS A 238 5.34 0.94 -23.62
N SER A 239 5.14 2.01 -24.37
CA SER A 239 4.77 3.34 -23.88
C SER A 239 3.35 3.36 -23.32
N TRP A 240 3.10 4.26 -22.37
CA TRP A 240 1.74 4.58 -21.98
C TRP A 240 1.08 5.42 -23.08
N ARG A 241 0.00 4.92 -23.64
CA ARG A 241 -0.90 5.66 -24.53
C ARG A 241 -2.07 6.14 -23.68
N ASP A 242 -2.77 7.18 -24.15
CA ASP A 242 -4.00 7.65 -23.49
C ASP A 242 -4.99 6.49 -23.36
N GLY A 243 -5.63 6.39 -22.19
CA GLY A 243 -6.58 5.32 -21.96
C GLY A 243 -6.86 5.04 -20.47
N ALA A 244 -7.78 4.11 -20.27
CA ALA A 244 -8.22 3.69 -18.96
C ALA A 244 -7.11 2.96 -18.19
N HIS A 245 -6.98 3.25 -16.89
CA HIS A 245 -6.02 2.59 -16.01
C HIS A 245 -6.19 1.07 -15.98
N LEU A 246 -7.43 0.59 -16.03
CA LEU A 246 -7.71 -0.85 -16.06
C LEU A 246 -7.07 -1.53 -17.29
N GLN A 247 -7.20 -0.91 -18.48
CA GLN A 247 -6.58 -1.43 -19.69
C GLN A 247 -5.07 -1.39 -19.61
N ARG A 248 -4.51 -0.25 -19.14
CA ARG A 248 -3.06 -0.12 -18.96
C ARG A 248 -2.48 -1.12 -17.98
N GLU A 249 -3.17 -1.36 -16.87
CA GLU A 249 -2.79 -2.39 -15.91
C GLU A 249 -2.77 -3.78 -16.55
N SER A 250 -3.79 -4.12 -17.34
CA SER A 250 -3.86 -5.38 -18.06
C SER A 250 -2.67 -5.57 -18.99
N ASP A 251 -2.31 -4.54 -19.76
CA ASP A 251 -1.17 -4.56 -20.68
C ASP A 251 0.16 -4.76 -19.94
N VAL A 252 0.35 -4.01 -18.83
CA VAL A 252 1.54 -4.12 -17.98
C VAL A 252 1.65 -5.52 -17.37
N ARG A 253 0.56 -6.07 -16.85
CA ARG A 253 0.51 -7.41 -16.29
C ARG A 253 0.81 -8.49 -17.33
N ALA A 254 0.29 -8.36 -18.56
CA ALA A 254 0.56 -9.29 -19.64
C ALA A 254 2.06 -9.34 -19.98
N LEU A 255 2.75 -8.19 -20.00
CA LEU A 255 4.20 -8.12 -20.20
C LEU A 255 4.97 -8.72 -19.02
N TYR A 256 4.60 -8.38 -17.79
CA TYR A 256 5.28 -8.90 -16.60
C TYR A 256 5.04 -10.39 -16.39
N ALA A 257 3.89 -10.92 -16.80
CA ALA A 257 3.63 -12.37 -16.79
C ALA A 257 4.55 -13.16 -17.73
N ARG A 258 5.08 -12.51 -18.78
CA ARG A 258 6.10 -13.07 -19.69
C ARG A 258 7.52 -12.73 -19.25
N SER A 259 7.68 -11.84 -18.29
CA SER A 259 9.01 -11.45 -17.82
C SER A 259 9.51 -12.43 -16.77
N ARG A 260 10.77 -12.82 -16.84
CA ARG A 260 11.49 -13.51 -15.79
C ARG A 260 11.90 -12.54 -14.67
N VAL A 261 12.26 -11.32 -15.08
CA VAL A 261 12.80 -10.28 -14.19
C VAL A 261 12.12 -8.95 -14.47
N VAL A 262 11.83 -8.18 -13.44
CA VAL A 262 11.47 -6.75 -13.54
C VAL A 262 12.53 -5.92 -12.81
N VAL A 263 13.22 -5.06 -13.55
CA VAL A 263 14.21 -4.11 -13.03
C VAL A 263 13.54 -2.75 -12.88
N SER A 264 13.49 -2.18 -11.67
CA SER A 264 12.80 -0.91 -11.46
C SER A 264 13.22 -0.18 -10.18
N ASN A 265 13.10 1.16 -10.20
CA ASN A 265 13.06 2.02 -9.02
C ASN A 265 11.62 2.50 -8.69
N ARG A 266 10.62 1.95 -9.36
CA ARG A 266 9.20 2.17 -9.11
C ARG A 266 8.66 1.02 -8.26
N VAL A 267 8.21 1.32 -7.03
CA VAL A 267 7.66 0.34 -6.08
C VAL A 267 6.60 -0.56 -6.72
N HIS A 268 5.58 0.03 -7.34
CA HIS A 268 4.47 -0.73 -7.88
C HIS A 268 4.83 -1.50 -9.16
N ALA A 269 5.88 -1.11 -9.91
CA ALA A 269 6.39 -1.93 -11.02
C ALA A 269 6.94 -3.26 -10.48
N LEU A 270 7.71 -3.20 -9.41
CA LEU A 270 8.25 -4.39 -8.75
C LEU A 270 7.14 -5.23 -8.10
N ILE A 271 6.16 -4.60 -7.44
CA ILE A 271 5.03 -5.33 -6.84
C ILE A 271 4.20 -6.04 -7.92
N ILE A 272 3.82 -5.35 -9.01
CA ILE A 272 3.05 -5.95 -10.10
C ILE A 272 3.87 -7.07 -10.73
N GLY A 273 5.16 -6.85 -11.01
CA GLY A 273 6.06 -7.87 -11.54
C GLY A 273 6.07 -9.13 -10.67
N LEU A 274 6.31 -8.97 -9.37
CA LEU A 274 6.32 -10.06 -8.41
C LEU A 274 4.97 -10.80 -8.33
N THR A 275 3.87 -10.06 -8.33
CA THR A 275 2.52 -10.66 -8.30
C THR A 275 2.10 -11.33 -9.61
N GLU A 276 2.84 -11.11 -10.70
CA GLU A 276 2.73 -11.85 -11.97
C GLU A 276 3.78 -12.96 -12.11
N GLY A 277 4.71 -13.07 -11.15
CA GLY A 277 5.73 -14.12 -11.08
C GLY A 277 7.05 -13.75 -11.76
N ALA A 278 7.37 -12.47 -11.89
CA ALA A 278 8.69 -12.00 -12.27
C ALA A 278 9.52 -11.67 -11.01
N ALA A 279 10.81 -12.01 -11.02
CA ALA A 279 11.71 -11.63 -9.93
C ALA A 279 11.87 -10.09 -9.92
N PRO A 280 11.63 -9.42 -8.79
CA PRO A 280 11.83 -7.97 -8.69
C PRO A 280 13.31 -7.67 -8.41
N LEU A 281 13.89 -6.71 -9.15
CA LEU A 281 15.24 -6.23 -8.92
C LEU A 281 15.26 -4.70 -8.84
N ALA A 282 15.86 -4.15 -7.77
CA ALA A 282 15.95 -2.72 -7.52
C ALA A 282 17.42 -2.27 -7.52
N PRO A 283 17.86 -1.48 -8.50
CA PRO A 283 19.23 -0.97 -8.55
C PRO A 283 19.49 0.06 -7.46
N SER A 284 20.49 -0.18 -6.57
CA SER A 284 20.75 0.59 -5.35
C SER A 284 21.01 2.09 -5.60
N GLU A 285 21.69 2.45 -6.68
CA GLU A 285 22.03 3.84 -7.01
C GLU A 285 20.85 4.65 -7.59
N MET A 286 19.68 4.06 -7.76
CA MET A 286 18.51 4.73 -8.37
C MET A 286 17.54 5.36 -7.34
N GLY A 287 17.96 5.59 -6.10
CA GLY A 287 17.08 6.17 -5.07
C GLY A 287 15.94 5.24 -4.68
N VAL A 288 16.31 4.05 -4.21
CA VAL A 288 15.38 2.93 -3.95
C VAL A 288 14.93 2.83 -2.48
N GLU A 289 15.27 3.79 -1.63
CA GLU A 289 14.92 3.76 -0.20
C GLU A 289 13.42 3.51 0.03
N LYS A 290 12.59 4.05 -0.85
CA LYS A 290 11.14 3.80 -0.82
C LYS A 290 10.79 2.35 -1.17
N VAL A 291 11.48 1.75 -2.14
CA VAL A 291 11.30 0.35 -2.52
C VAL A 291 11.66 -0.54 -1.33
N GLU A 292 12.85 -0.33 -0.78
CA GLU A 292 13.35 -1.07 0.37
C GLU A 292 12.39 -1.06 1.56
N ARG A 293 11.90 0.12 1.96
CA ARG A 293 10.95 0.27 3.07
C ARG A 293 9.68 -0.52 2.87
N ILE A 294 9.08 -0.42 1.67
CA ILE A 294 7.79 -1.04 1.36
C ILE A 294 7.93 -2.57 1.26
N PHE A 295 9.00 -3.05 0.65
CA PHE A 295 9.24 -4.49 0.54
C PHE A 295 9.66 -5.09 1.88
N ARG A 296 10.49 -4.41 2.67
CA ARG A 296 10.83 -4.82 4.05
C ARG A 296 9.59 -4.91 4.95
N ALA A 297 8.65 -3.97 4.82
CA ALA A 297 7.37 -4.03 5.53
C ALA A 297 6.50 -5.23 5.12
N ALA A 298 6.71 -5.75 3.92
CA ALA A 298 6.09 -6.99 3.44
C ALA A 298 6.90 -8.25 3.82
N GLY A 299 8.06 -8.11 4.47
CA GLY A 299 8.99 -9.21 4.77
C GLY A 299 9.63 -9.80 3.52
N ILE A 300 9.85 -8.97 2.49
CA ILE A 300 10.46 -9.37 1.21
C ILE A 300 11.83 -8.71 1.10
N ASP A 301 12.88 -9.52 1.12
CA ASP A 301 14.28 -9.11 1.10
C ASP A 301 14.97 -9.55 -0.21
N GLY A 302 16.24 -9.17 -0.38
CA GLY A 302 17.09 -9.65 -1.49
C GLY A 302 16.81 -9.01 -2.84
N LEU A 303 16.12 -7.86 -2.87
CA LEU A 303 15.75 -7.16 -4.11
C LEU A 303 16.85 -6.25 -4.65
N MET A 304 17.79 -5.85 -3.79
CA MET A 304 18.78 -4.82 -4.10
C MET A 304 19.90 -5.41 -4.94
N ILE A 305 20.21 -4.71 -6.03
CA ILE A 305 21.38 -5.00 -6.85
C ILE A 305 22.39 -3.88 -6.61
N ASP A 306 23.59 -4.24 -6.13
CA ASP A 306 24.67 -3.28 -6.01
C ASP A 306 25.17 -2.85 -7.39
N ALA A 307 25.47 -1.55 -7.50
CA ALA A 307 26.07 -0.99 -8.69
C ALA A 307 27.40 -1.71 -8.98
N GLY A 308 27.53 -2.23 -10.21
CA GLY A 308 28.75 -2.88 -10.66
C GLY A 308 28.90 -4.38 -10.36
N GLN A 309 28.03 -4.98 -9.54
CA GLN A 309 28.04 -6.44 -9.36
C GLN A 309 27.26 -7.14 -10.51
N PRO A 310 27.86 -8.10 -11.19
CA PRO A 310 27.16 -8.87 -12.20
C PRO A 310 26.15 -9.82 -11.53
N ILE A 311 24.89 -9.74 -11.92
CA ILE A 311 23.87 -10.67 -11.45
C ILE A 311 24.12 -12.01 -12.14
N SER A 312 24.45 -13.05 -11.36
CA SER A 312 24.52 -14.41 -11.88
C SER A 312 23.14 -15.00 -12.11
N THR A 313 22.98 -15.91 -13.07
CA THR A 313 21.73 -16.62 -13.31
C THR A 313 21.32 -17.48 -12.11
N ALA A 314 22.29 -18.07 -11.41
CA ALA A 314 22.04 -18.85 -10.19
C ALA A 314 21.50 -17.97 -9.04
N ALA A 315 22.06 -16.76 -8.85
CA ALA A 315 21.54 -15.81 -7.87
C ALA A 315 20.11 -15.34 -8.20
N LEU A 316 19.82 -15.19 -9.49
CA LEU A 316 18.47 -14.88 -9.94
C LEU A 316 17.47 -16.00 -9.61
N GLU A 317 17.79 -17.25 -9.87
CA GLU A 317 16.95 -18.42 -9.55
C GLU A 317 16.69 -18.56 -8.07
N GLN A 318 17.70 -18.37 -7.24
CA GLN A 318 17.55 -18.38 -5.78
C GLN A 318 16.65 -17.23 -5.29
N SER A 319 16.83 -16.02 -5.84
CA SER A 319 15.99 -14.86 -5.53
C SER A 319 14.55 -15.08 -5.95
N GLU A 320 14.28 -15.70 -7.10
CA GLU A 320 12.93 -16.03 -7.57
C GLU A 320 12.17 -16.87 -6.54
N VAL A 321 12.75 -17.99 -6.10
CA VAL A 321 12.10 -18.90 -5.14
C VAL A 321 11.82 -18.21 -3.82
N GLU A 322 12.79 -17.48 -3.28
CA GLU A 322 12.66 -16.81 -1.99
C GLU A 322 11.62 -15.68 -2.03
N CYS A 323 11.63 -14.82 -3.06
CA CYS A 323 10.66 -13.75 -3.20
C CYS A 323 9.22 -14.25 -3.29
N PHE A 324 8.98 -15.39 -3.96
CA PHE A 324 7.61 -15.94 -4.04
C PHE A 324 7.15 -16.55 -2.72
N ARG A 325 8.05 -17.19 -1.97
CA ARG A 325 7.77 -17.67 -0.62
C ARG A 325 7.41 -16.49 0.30
N GLN A 326 8.21 -15.43 0.26
CA GLN A 326 8.00 -14.22 1.04
C GLN A 326 6.70 -13.50 0.64
N LEU A 327 6.35 -13.46 -0.66
CA LEU A 327 5.08 -12.90 -1.13
C LEU A 327 3.88 -13.64 -0.54
N THR A 328 3.96 -14.97 -0.40
CA THR A 328 2.88 -15.75 0.23
C THR A 328 2.68 -15.33 1.69
N SER A 329 3.76 -15.13 2.44
CA SER A 329 3.72 -14.62 3.81
C SER A 329 3.19 -13.18 3.87
N ALA A 330 3.64 -12.31 2.97
CA ALA A 330 3.15 -10.93 2.87
C ALA A 330 1.63 -10.84 2.63
N ARG A 331 1.10 -11.72 1.77
CA ARG A 331 -0.34 -11.80 1.49
C ARG A 331 -1.13 -12.28 2.70
N SER A 332 -0.61 -13.25 3.44
CA SER A 332 -1.23 -13.71 4.69
C SER A 332 -1.27 -12.59 5.74
N SER A 333 -0.19 -11.83 5.87
CA SER A 333 -0.12 -10.66 6.76
C SER A 333 -1.08 -9.55 6.33
N LEU A 334 -1.22 -9.33 5.02
CA LEU A 334 -2.17 -8.35 4.46
C LEU A 334 -3.62 -8.77 4.71
N GLU A 335 -3.96 -10.04 4.52
CA GLU A 335 -5.31 -10.56 4.81
C GLU A 335 -5.65 -10.47 6.30
N GLN A 336 -4.69 -10.75 7.19
CA GLN A 336 -4.88 -10.53 8.62
C GLN A 336 -5.13 -9.06 8.95
N ALA A 337 -4.39 -8.14 8.36
CA ALA A 337 -4.61 -6.70 8.52
C ALA A 337 -5.99 -6.28 7.98
N ALA A 338 -6.41 -6.82 6.84
CA ALA A 338 -7.74 -6.61 6.28
C ALA A 338 -8.85 -7.13 7.22
N ALA A 339 -8.70 -8.35 7.77
CA ALA A 339 -9.65 -8.92 8.72
C ALA A 339 -9.79 -8.06 9.99
N ASN A 340 -8.68 -7.58 10.53
CA ASN A 340 -8.67 -6.69 11.71
C ASN A 340 -9.33 -5.33 11.40
N LEU A 341 -9.05 -4.75 10.23
CA LEU A 341 -9.70 -3.53 9.76
C LEU A 341 -11.22 -3.72 9.65
N VAL A 342 -11.66 -4.80 9.00
CA VAL A 342 -13.09 -5.13 8.81
C VAL A 342 -13.78 -5.32 10.16
N SER A 343 -13.18 -6.08 11.07
CA SER A 343 -13.70 -6.29 12.42
C SER A 343 -13.87 -4.97 13.17
N THR A 344 -12.87 -4.09 13.11
CA THR A 344 -12.90 -2.79 13.76
C THR A 344 -14.01 -1.88 13.21
N LEU A 345 -14.20 -1.89 11.88
CA LEU A 345 -15.16 -1.02 11.21
C LEU A 345 -16.60 -1.56 11.26
N ARG A 346 -16.83 -2.87 11.44
CA ARG A 346 -18.16 -3.43 11.58
C ARG A 346 -18.84 -2.88 12.82
N THR A 347 -20.11 -2.53 12.69
CA THR A 347 -20.93 -2.13 13.84
C THR A 347 -21.19 -3.35 14.70
N VAL A 348 -20.83 -3.30 15.98
CA VAL A 348 -21.54 -4.10 16.97
C VAL A 348 -22.94 -3.50 17.02
N PRO A 349 -24.03 -4.26 16.85
CA PRO A 349 -25.37 -3.74 17.09
C PRO A 349 -25.35 -3.15 18.52
N ILE A 350 -25.76 -1.88 18.64
CA ILE A 350 -26.08 -1.35 19.96
C ILE A 350 -27.24 -2.26 20.41
N THR A 351 -26.98 -3.17 21.33
CA THR A 351 -28.05 -3.83 22.06
C THR A 351 -28.84 -2.70 22.68
N GLU A 352 -30.10 -2.54 22.30
CA GLU A 352 -31.01 -1.63 22.99
C GLU A 352 -30.80 -1.81 24.50
N PRO A 353 -30.82 -0.74 25.30
CA PRO A 353 -30.65 -0.86 26.74
C PRO A 353 -31.65 -1.91 27.19
N GLY A 354 -31.13 -3.06 27.65
CA GLY A 354 -31.88 -4.27 27.89
C GLY A 354 -33.10 -4.01 28.73
N ASP A 355 -34.21 -4.59 28.35
CA ASP A 355 -35.35 -4.82 29.18
C ASP A 355 -34.86 -5.30 30.56
N PRO A 356 -35.17 -4.59 31.69
CA PRO A 356 -34.67 -4.90 33.00
C PRO A 356 -35.09 -6.30 33.54
N ALA A 357 -35.82 -7.08 32.75
CA ALA A 357 -36.32 -8.42 33.10
C ALA A 357 -35.30 -9.56 32.95
N VAL A 358 -34.11 -9.35 32.34
CA VAL A 358 -33.16 -10.46 32.06
C VAL A 358 -31.96 -10.51 33.02
N ILE A 359 -31.90 -9.68 34.04
CA ILE A 359 -30.86 -9.77 35.09
C ILE A 359 -31.33 -10.74 36.22
N ARG A 360 -31.64 -11.96 35.87
CA ARG A 360 -31.65 -13.09 36.85
C ARG A 360 -31.42 -14.40 36.10
N ARG A 361 -30.13 -14.81 35.99
CA ARG A 361 -29.59 -16.17 35.99
C ARG A 361 -28.29 -16.25 35.17
N SER A 362 -27.19 -16.15 35.86
CA SER A 362 -26.05 -17.06 35.72
C SER A 362 -24.93 -16.65 36.68
N VAL A 363 -25.06 -17.17 37.89
CA VAL A 363 -23.90 -17.35 38.77
C VAL A 363 -23.49 -18.80 38.55
N GLY A 364 -22.26 -19.03 38.11
CA GLY A 364 -21.59 -20.33 38.08
C GLY A 364 -21.03 -20.74 36.74
N ASP A 365 -19.77 -20.39 36.46
CA ASP A 365 -18.65 -21.31 36.20
C ASP A 365 -17.37 -20.54 35.83
N PRO A 366 -16.18 -20.99 36.23
CA PRO A 366 -14.95 -20.19 36.18
C PRO A 366 -14.30 -20.21 34.79
N ALA A 367 -13.83 -19.02 34.42
CA ALA A 367 -13.25 -18.68 33.13
C ALA A 367 -11.91 -19.39 32.83
N VAL A 368 -11.79 -19.85 31.61
CA VAL A 368 -10.53 -20.12 30.92
C VAL A 368 -10.00 -18.79 30.36
N PRO A 369 -8.72 -18.42 30.51
CA PRO A 369 -8.22 -17.14 30.04
C PRO A 369 -8.03 -17.14 28.52
N ASP A 370 -8.79 -16.28 27.86
CA ASP A 370 -8.63 -15.96 26.44
C ASP A 370 -7.46 -14.97 26.26
N GLN A 371 -6.44 -15.40 25.51
CA GLN A 371 -5.30 -14.56 25.10
C GLN A 371 -5.62 -13.84 23.80
N SER A 372 -6.47 -12.84 23.81
CA SER A 372 -6.62 -11.90 22.72
C SER A 372 -5.83 -10.62 23.00
N VAL A 373 -4.66 -10.48 22.36
CA VAL A 373 -3.81 -9.30 22.41
C VAL A 373 -4.43 -8.18 21.57
N GLY A 374 -5.27 -7.37 22.19
CA GLY A 374 -5.69 -6.09 21.65
C GLY A 374 -4.69 -5.00 22.03
N THR A 375 -3.85 -4.57 21.10
CA THR A 375 -2.94 -3.44 21.30
C THR A 375 -3.71 -2.11 21.29
N ARG A 376 -4.15 -1.65 22.45
CA ARG A 376 -4.51 -0.25 22.68
C ARG A 376 -3.25 0.58 22.90
N CYS A 377 -3.24 1.83 22.39
CA CYS A 377 -2.23 2.82 22.73
C CYS A 377 -2.43 3.28 24.18
N ASP A 378 -1.83 2.60 25.14
CA ASP A 378 -1.85 3.07 26.53
C ASP A 378 -0.81 4.17 26.73
N SER A 379 -1.25 5.24 27.40
CA SER A 379 -0.44 6.36 27.83
C SER A 379 0.44 5.95 29.02
N ALA A 380 1.65 5.44 28.75
CA ALA A 380 2.63 5.19 29.81
C ALA A 380 3.38 6.49 30.16
N ASN A 381 3.23 6.92 31.40
CA ASN A 381 4.01 7.93 32.10
C ASN A 381 5.51 7.62 32.03
N VAL A 382 6.29 8.53 31.43
CA VAL A 382 7.73 8.52 31.58
C VAL A 382 8.08 9.30 32.85
N ALA A 383 8.38 8.59 33.91
CA ALA A 383 9.03 9.14 35.08
C ALA A 383 10.45 9.53 34.74
N THR A 384 10.77 10.81 34.88
CA THR A 384 12.11 11.37 34.74
C THR A 384 13.01 10.91 35.90
N ALA A 385 13.95 10.02 35.62
CA ALA A 385 15.10 9.81 36.49
C ALA A 385 16.17 10.87 36.16
N ARG A 386 16.35 11.84 37.08
CA ARG A 386 17.54 12.71 37.12
C ARG A 386 18.69 11.89 37.66
N THR A 387 19.77 11.77 36.92
CA THR A 387 21.13 11.49 37.45
C THR A 387 22.01 12.67 37.13
N GLY A 388 22.59 13.22 38.17
CA GLY A 388 23.46 14.38 38.14
C GLY A 388 24.89 14.07 37.58
N PRO A 389 25.73 15.10 37.43
CA PRO A 389 27.02 15.00 36.75
C PRO A 389 28.09 14.40 37.64
N GLY A 390 28.91 13.52 37.06
CA GLY A 390 30.17 13.04 37.61
C GLY A 390 31.31 13.37 36.66
N ASP A 391 32.27 14.10 37.19
CA ASP A 391 33.50 14.53 36.57
C ASP A 391 34.38 13.38 36.06
N GLY A 392 35.15 13.66 34.98
CA GLY A 392 36.20 12.82 34.48
C GLY A 392 36.52 13.10 33.02
#